data_5ae3475294407438cfa10a3e47151176
#
_entry.id   5ae3475294407438cfa10a3e47151176
#
_cell.length_a   1.000
_cell.length_b   1.000
_cell.length_c   1.000
_cell.angle_alpha   90.00
_cell.angle_beta   90.00
_cell.angle_gamma   90.00
#
_symmetry.space_group_name_H-M   'P 1'
#
loop_
_entity.id
_entity.type
_entity.pdbx_description
1 polymer ?
#
loop_
_entity_poly.entity_id
_entity_poly.type
_entity_poly.pdbx_seq_one_letter_code
_entity_poly.pdbx_strand_id
1 'polypeptide(L)'
;MPNLVRHLFGYLPVSLMGALVQFGTVFAFTRLLEASEYGRYALALSTMHLLHTLTLTWVEAAGYRFNGEADAKKTLPVHYRTTLSLCAVSIFPAFLALAMVWFMVSNAPEFRSILPWLIILLPVSVIANIAQQNHKASQRIKRYSLVEIWRLVGGFVVGT
;
A
#
# COMPACT_ATOMS: atom_id res chain seq x y z
N MET A 1 -28.96 13.72 -4.29
CA MET A 1 -28.70 12.76 -3.21
C MET A 1 -28.69 11.25 -3.60
N PRO A 2 -29.37 10.79 -4.67
CA PRO A 2 -29.36 9.36 -5.03
C PRO A 2 -27.97 8.79 -5.41
N ASN A 3 -27.05 9.63 -5.84
CA ASN A 3 -25.70 9.18 -6.24
C ASN A 3 -24.80 8.82 -5.05
N LEU A 4 -24.96 9.49 -3.90
CA LEU A 4 -24.14 9.24 -2.71
C LEU A 4 -24.38 7.83 -2.14
N VAL A 5 -25.65 7.45 -2.03
CA VAL A 5 -26.07 6.12 -1.54
C VAL A 5 -25.55 5.02 -2.46
N ARG A 6 -25.67 5.22 -3.78
CA ARG A 6 -25.18 4.28 -4.79
C ARG A 6 -23.65 4.12 -4.72
N HIS A 7 -22.91 5.19 -4.50
CA HIS A 7 -21.46 5.12 -4.31
C HIS A 7 -21.09 4.42 -3.02
N LEU A 8 -21.81 4.68 -1.91
CA LEU A 8 -21.59 4.02 -0.64
C LEU A 8 -21.75 2.50 -0.75
N PHE A 9 -22.85 2.05 -1.35
CA PHE A 9 -23.09 0.61 -1.60
C PHE A 9 -22.08 -0.01 -2.57
N GLY A 10 -21.47 0.77 -3.46
CA GLY A 10 -20.42 0.29 -4.36
C GLY A 10 -19.09 -0.02 -3.66
N TYR A 11 -18.77 0.71 -2.58
CA TYR A 11 -17.53 0.50 -1.80
C TYR A 11 -17.68 -0.47 -0.64
N LEU A 12 -18.90 -0.66 -0.13
CA LEU A 12 -19.18 -1.49 1.04
C LEU A 12 -18.71 -2.95 0.88
N PRO A 13 -18.94 -3.65 -0.27
CA PRO A 13 -18.45 -5.01 -0.47
C PRO A 13 -16.92 -5.11 -0.40
N VAL A 14 -16.21 -4.13 -0.96
CA VAL A 14 -14.73 -4.09 -0.96
C VAL A 14 -14.21 -3.90 0.46
N SER A 15 -14.83 -3.00 1.22
CA SER A 15 -14.44 -2.73 2.61
C SER A 15 -14.69 -3.94 3.50
N LEU A 16 -15.83 -4.62 3.35
CA LEU A 16 -16.14 -5.86 4.06
C LEU A 16 -15.17 -6.98 3.71
N MET A 17 -14.89 -7.16 2.41
CA MET A 17 -13.92 -8.16 1.95
C MET A 17 -12.52 -7.86 2.50
N GLY A 18 -12.10 -6.59 2.50
CA GLY A 18 -10.84 -6.17 3.11
C GLY A 18 -10.76 -6.52 4.59
N ALA A 19 -11.80 -6.25 5.36
CA ALA A 19 -11.86 -6.59 6.77
C ALA A 19 -11.82 -8.11 6.99
N LEU A 20 -12.58 -8.89 6.20
CA LEU A 20 -12.58 -10.35 6.29
C LEU A 20 -11.21 -10.96 5.96
N VAL A 21 -10.56 -10.47 4.90
CA VAL A 21 -9.21 -10.93 4.51
C VAL A 21 -8.19 -10.57 5.58
N GLN A 22 -8.22 -9.35 6.13
CA GLN A 22 -7.29 -8.96 7.21
C GLN A 22 -7.49 -9.82 8.46
N PHE A 23 -8.73 -10.01 8.88
CA PHE A 23 -9.04 -10.89 10.02
C PHE A 23 -8.61 -12.33 9.75
N GLY A 24 -8.92 -12.86 8.56
CA GLY A 24 -8.52 -14.19 8.12
C GLY A 24 -6.99 -14.37 8.09
N THR A 25 -6.26 -13.36 7.62
CA THR A 25 -4.78 -13.38 7.60
C THR A 25 -4.22 -13.43 9.02
N VAL A 26 -4.70 -12.58 9.92
CA VAL A 26 -4.26 -12.60 11.32
C VAL A 26 -4.59 -13.95 11.96
N PHE A 27 -5.80 -14.47 11.76
CA PHE A 27 -6.21 -15.76 12.28
C PHE A 27 -5.37 -16.93 11.73
N ALA A 28 -5.12 -16.95 10.41
CA ALA A 28 -4.31 -17.98 9.78
C ALA A 28 -2.86 -17.92 10.28
N PHE A 29 -2.26 -16.76 10.29
CA PHE A 29 -0.85 -16.60 10.67
C PHE A 29 -0.61 -16.88 12.16
N THR A 30 -1.54 -16.51 13.03
CA THR A 30 -1.43 -16.87 14.47
C THR A 30 -1.59 -18.36 14.74
N ARG A 31 -2.13 -19.13 13.79
CA ARG A 31 -2.28 -20.59 13.88
C ARG A 31 -1.17 -21.37 13.18
N LEU A 32 -0.63 -20.81 12.09
CA LEU A 32 0.34 -21.48 11.21
C LEU A 32 1.78 -21.13 11.56
N LEU A 33 2.03 -19.91 12.04
CA LEU A 33 3.39 -19.44 12.36
C LEU A 33 3.68 -19.60 13.86
N GLU A 34 4.94 -19.86 14.16
CA GLU A 34 5.43 -19.73 15.53
C GLU A 34 5.40 -18.26 15.99
N ALA A 35 5.35 -18.03 17.31
CA ALA A 35 5.30 -16.68 17.87
C ALA A 35 6.46 -15.78 17.41
N SER A 36 7.64 -16.36 17.22
CA SER A 36 8.84 -15.67 16.72
C SER A 36 8.71 -15.26 15.25
N GLU A 37 8.13 -16.12 14.42
CA GLU A 37 7.90 -15.86 12.98
C GLU A 37 6.81 -14.82 12.78
N TYR A 38 5.71 -14.94 13.53
CA TYR A 38 4.65 -13.94 13.52
C TYR A 38 5.15 -12.58 13.99
N GLY A 39 6.01 -12.54 15.01
CA GLY A 39 6.67 -11.31 15.49
C GLY A 39 7.51 -10.66 14.40
N ARG A 40 8.30 -11.43 13.65
CA ARG A 40 9.09 -10.94 12.50
C ARG A 40 8.20 -10.39 11.39
N TYR A 41 7.15 -11.10 11.03
CA TYR A 41 6.17 -10.65 10.04
C TYR A 41 5.50 -9.33 10.46
N ALA A 42 5.01 -9.24 11.69
CA ALA A 42 4.37 -8.05 12.23
C ALA A 42 5.33 -6.85 12.26
N LEU A 43 6.59 -7.07 12.62
CA LEU A 43 7.64 -6.06 12.62
C LEU A 43 7.92 -5.55 11.20
N ALA A 44 8.03 -6.45 10.22
CA ALA A 44 8.21 -6.10 8.81
C ALA A 44 7.07 -5.23 8.28
N LEU A 45 5.82 -5.64 8.51
CA LEU A 45 4.64 -4.87 8.10
C LEU A 45 4.58 -3.50 8.77
N SER A 46 4.81 -3.44 10.08
CA SER A 46 4.78 -2.19 10.82
C SER A 46 5.85 -1.22 10.33
N THR A 47 7.05 -1.71 10.09
CA THR A 47 8.16 -0.90 9.54
C THR A 47 7.82 -0.40 8.14
N MET A 48 7.29 -1.25 7.27
CA MET A 48 6.86 -0.87 5.93
C MET A 48 5.76 0.20 5.96
N HIS A 49 4.74 0.01 6.81
CA HIS A 49 3.67 1.00 6.99
C HIS A 49 4.18 2.34 7.52
N LEU A 50 5.09 2.30 8.49
CA LEU A 50 5.69 3.51 9.05
C LEU A 50 6.47 4.29 7.99
N LEU A 51 7.35 3.62 7.25
CA LEU A 51 8.12 4.23 6.17
C LEU A 51 7.21 4.79 5.08
N HIS A 52 6.22 4.03 4.65
CA HIS A 52 5.24 4.46 3.65
C HIS A 52 4.49 5.72 4.13
N THR A 53 3.98 5.70 5.35
CA THR A 53 3.24 6.84 5.93
C THR A 53 4.10 8.09 6.00
N LEU A 54 5.32 7.98 6.47
CA LEU A 54 6.21 9.15 6.64
C LEU A 54 6.69 9.73 5.31
N THR A 55 6.93 8.89 4.29
CA THR A 55 7.61 9.33 3.08
C THR A 55 6.69 9.51 1.86
N LEU A 56 5.58 8.77 1.77
CA LEU A 56 4.81 8.63 0.54
C LEU A 56 3.35 9.09 0.65
N THR A 57 2.73 9.01 1.82
CA THR A 57 1.30 9.34 1.99
C THR A 57 0.96 10.76 1.53
N TRP A 58 1.84 11.72 1.73
CA TRP A 58 1.63 13.09 1.29
C TRP A 58 1.61 13.24 -0.23
N VAL A 59 2.45 12.48 -0.95
CA VAL A 59 2.46 12.47 -2.43
C VAL A 59 1.18 11.84 -2.95
N GLU A 60 0.76 10.72 -2.35
CA GLU A 60 -0.48 10.03 -2.73
C GLU A 60 -1.70 10.92 -2.48
N ALA A 61 -1.77 11.59 -1.34
CA ALA A 61 -2.85 12.52 -1.02
C ALA A 61 -2.91 13.70 -2.00
N ALA A 62 -1.75 14.26 -2.36
CA ALA A 62 -1.66 15.31 -3.37
C ALA A 62 -2.09 14.79 -4.74
N GLY A 63 -1.59 13.61 -5.15
CA GLY A 63 -1.97 12.96 -6.40
C GLY A 63 -3.48 12.76 -6.51
N TYR A 64 -4.11 12.26 -5.45
CA TYR A 64 -5.57 12.09 -5.40
C TYR A 64 -6.31 13.42 -5.50
N ARG A 65 -5.89 14.43 -4.73
CA ARG A 65 -6.54 15.74 -4.66
C ARG A 65 -6.55 16.46 -6.01
N PHE A 66 -5.44 16.44 -6.73
CA PHE A 66 -5.29 17.16 -7.99
C PHE A 66 -5.70 16.38 -9.24
N ASN A 67 -6.04 15.09 -9.10
CA ASN A 67 -6.44 14.24 -10.23
C ASN A 67 -7.66 14.78 -10.97
N GLY A 68 -8.70 15.23 -10.25
CA GLY A 68 -9.93 15.77 -10.85
C GLY A 68 -9.68 17.05 -11.65
N GLU A 69 -8.79 17.93 -11.18
CA GLU A 69 -8.40 19.15 -11.90
C GLU A 69 -7.59 18.82 -13.16
N ALA A 70 -6.67 17.86 -13.05
CA ALA A 70 -5.87 17.38 -14.19
C ALA A 70 -6.74 16.70 -15.26
N ASP A 71 -7.79 16.00 -14.87
CA ASP A 71 -8.76 15.40 -15.80
C ASP A 71 -9.56 16.49 -16.52
N ALA A 72 -10.08 17.47 -15.79
CA ALA A 72 -10.81 18.60 -16.36
C ALA A 72 -9.97 19.40 -17.37
N LYS A 73 -8.67 19.58 -17.08
CA LYS A 73 -7.70 20.26 -17.95
C LYS A 73 -7.09 19.38 -19.04
N LYS A 74 -7.45 18.08 -19.11
CA LYS A 74 -6.87 17.08 -20.03
C LYS A 74 -5.34 16.94 -19.90
N THR A 75 -4.80 17.17 -18.70
CA THR A 75 -3.36 17.09 -18.38
C THR A 75 -2.99 15.86 -17.54
N LEU A 76 -3.84 14.84 -17.52
CA LEU A 76 -3.62 13.59 -16.76
C LEU A 76 -2.25 12.95 -16.99
N PRO A 77 -1.71 12.84 -18.23
CA PRO A 77 -0.39 12.23 -18.44
C PRO A 77 0.72 12.99 -17.72
N VAL A 78 0.67 14.32 -17.73
CA VAL A 78 1.65 15.17 -17.04
C VAL A 78 1.51 15.02 -15.53
N HIS A 79 0.27 15.02 -15.02
CA HIS A 79 -0.03 14.81 -13.62
C HIS A 79 0.53 13.48 -13.10
N TYR A 80 0.30 12.37 -13.82
CA TYR A 80 0.82 11.06 -13.44
C TYR A 80 2.35 11.00 -13.47
N ARG A 81 2.97 11.59 -14.49
CA ARG A 81 4.43 11.69 -14.56
C ARG A 81 5.00 12.45 -13.37
N THR A 82 4.40 13.57 -13.01
CA THR A 82 4.81 14.36 -11.85
C THR A 82 4.64 13.59 -10.54
N THR A 83 3.50 12.94 -10.35
CA THR A 83 3.24 12.12 -9.15
C THR A 83 4.26 10.98 -9.02
N LEU A 84 4.55 10.27 -10.12
CA LEU A 84 5.57 9.21 -10.13
C LEU A 84 6.97 9.74 -9.83
N SER A 85 7.33 10.90 -10.38
CA SER A 85 8.63 11.53 -10.11
C SER A 85 8.75 11.95 -8.64
N LEU A 86 7.70 12.52 -8.06
CA LEU A 86 7.67 12.85 -6.63
C LEU A 86 7.76 11.60 -5.74
N CYS A 87 7.07 10.51 -6.11
CA CYS A 87 7.22 9.23 -5.39
C CYS A 87 8.64 8.69 -5.47
N ALA A 88 9.28 8.75 -6.65
CA ALA A 88 10.65 8.30 -6.82
C ALA A 88 11.63 9.11 -5.95
N VAL A 89 11.44 10.43 -5.85
CA VAL A 89 12.22 11.28 -4.95
C VAL A 89 11.92 10.96 -3.48
N SER A 90 10.66 10.73 -3.12
CA SER A 90 10.23 10.45 -1.74
C SER A 90 10.63 9.06 -1.25
N ILE A 91 10.91 8.11 -2.15
CA ILE A 91 11.46 6.79 -1.79
C ILE A 91 12.90 6.91 -1.29
N PHE A 92 13.66 7.90 -1.75
CA PHE A 92 15.07 8.06 -1.35
C PHE A 92 15.27 8.21 0.17
N PRO A 93 14.55 9.10 0.91
CA PRO A 93 14.64 9.15 2.35
C PRO A 93 14.20 7.86 3.04
N ALA A 94 13.26 7.09 2.47
CA ALA A 94 12.89 5.78 3.01
C ALA A 94 14.04 4.78 2.92
N PHE A 95 14.75 4.74 1.81
CA PHE A 95 15.95 3.91 1.66
C PHE A 95 17.09 4.36 2.57
N LEU A 96 17.26 5.66 2.76
CA LEU A 96 18.25 6.18 3.71
C LEU A 96 17.91 5.74 5.14
N ALA A 97 16.64 5.82 5.55
CA ALA A 97 16.19 5.34 6.85
C ALA A 97 16.41 3.82 7.01
N LEU A 98 16.11 3.01 5.99
CA LEU A 98 16.40 1.57 6.01
C LEU A 98 17.91 1.30 6.11
N ALA A 99 18.75 2.06 5.41
CA ALA A 99 20.19 1.94 5.50
C ALA A 99 20.71 2.31 6.89
N MET A 100 20.19 3.40 7.50
CA MET A 100 20.52 3.75 8.88
C MET A 100 20.14 2.63 9.86
N VAL A 101 18.94 2.08 9.73
CA VAL A 101 18.48 0.95 10.55
C VAL A 101 19.40 -0.26 10.34
N TRP A 102 19.81 -0.55 9.11
CA TRP A 102 20.77 -1.63 8.81
C TRP A 102 22.06 -1.51 9.61
N PHE A 103 22.63 -0.30 9.68
CA PHE A 103 23.86 -0.06 10.43
C PHE A 103 23.63 -0.07 11.96
N MET A 104 22.50 0.46 12.43
CA MET A 104 22.20 0.51 13.87
C MET A 104 21.84 -0.85 14.47
N VAL A 105 21.18 -1.73 13.67
CA VAL A 105 20.68 -3.05 14.11
C VAL A 105 21.63 -4.17 13.66
N SER A 106 22.93 -3.88 13.54
CA SER A 106 23.96 -4.86 13.19
C SER A 106 23.98 -6.10 14.11
N ASN A 107 23.54 -5.93 15.36
CA ASN A 107 23.55 -6.98 16.40
C ASN A 107 22.25 -7.77 16.52
N ALA A 108 21.22 -7.46 15.69
CA ALA A 108 19.94 -8.18 15.67
C ALA A 108 19.75 -8.93 14.35
N PRO A 109 20.21 -10.18 14.23
CA PRO A 109 20.18 -10.95 13.00
C PRO A 109 18.77 -11.16 12.46
N GLU A 110 17.78 -11.21 13.33
CA GLU A 110 16.38 -11.37 12.97
C GLU A 110 15.84 -10.19 12.15
N PHE A 111 16.18 -8.97 12.54
CA PHE A 111 15.77 -7.77 11.82
C PHE A 111 16.51 -7.64 10.48
N ARG A 112 17.78 -8.04 10.46
CA ARG A 112 18.63 -7.98 9.26
C ARG A 112 18.11 -8.88 8.14
N SER A 113 17.47 -9.99 8.45
CA SER A 113 16.88 -10.92 7.46
C SER A 113 15.67 -10.31 6.73
N ILE A 114 14.96 -9.35 7.36
CA ILE A 114 13.74 -8.73 6.84
C ILE A 114 14.07 -7.55 5.90
N LEU A 115 15.16 -6.82 6.16
CA LEU A 115 15.51 -5.60 5.44
C LEU A 115 15.58 -5.72 3.92
N PRO A 116 16.18 -6.77 3.31
CA PRO A 116 16.21 -6.94 1.87
C PRO A 116 14.81 -7.01 1.25
N TRP A 117 13.88 -7.67 1.94
CA TRP A 117 12.49 -7.78 1.51
C TRP A 117 11.77 -6.43 1.54
N LEU A 118 12.04 -5.60 2.56
CA LEU A 118 11.49 -4.24 2.64
C LEU A 118 11.98 -3.35 1.50
N ILE A 119 13.25 -3.47 1.09
CA ILE A 119 13.81 -2.73 -0.03
C ILE A 119 13.08 -3.04 -1.34
N ILE A 120 12.70 -4.31 -1.55
CA ILE A 120 11.98 -4.75 -2.76
C ILE A 120 10.48 -4.41 -2.66
N LEU A 121 9.86 -4.68 -1.52
CA LEU A 121 8.42 -4.53 -1.36
C LEU A 121 7.96 -3.07 -1.33
N LEU A 122 8.80 -2.15 -0.83
CA LEU A 122 8.43 -0.73 -0.72
C LEU A 122 8.14 -0.10 -2.09
N PRO A 123 9.00 -0.17 -3.12
CA PRO A 123 8.69 0.34 -4.45
C PRO A 123 7.47 -0.33 -5.09
N VAL A 124 7.33 -1.64 -4.92
CA VAL A 124 6.18 -2.39 -5.46
C VAL A 124 4.87 -1.91 -4.84
N SER A 125 4.85 -1.71 -3.52
CA SER A 125 3.68 -1.20 -2.81
C SER A 125 3.30 0.21 -3.26
N VAL A 126 4.29 1.07 -3.51
CA VAL A 126 4.08 2.44 -4.02
C VAL A 126 3.41 2.42 -5.39
N ILE A 127 3.92 1.62 -6.31
CA ILE A 127 3.34 1.51 -7.66
C ILE A 127 1.90 0.99 -7.57
N ALA A 128 1.66 -0.03 -6.76
CA ALA A 128 0.32 -0.58 -6.55
C ALA A 128 -0.64 0.45 -5.96
N ASN A 129 -0.21 1.23 -4.96
CA ASN A 129 -1.03 2.27 -4.33
C ASN A 129 -1.35 3.42 -5.29
N ILE A 130 -0.37 3.88 -6.10
CA ILE A 130 -0.62 4.91 -7.12
C ILE A 130 -1.65 4.42 -8.14
N ALA A 131 -1.51 3.18 -8.62
CA ALA A 131 -2.49 2.60 -9.55
C ALA A 131 -3.90 2.56 -8.95
N GLN A 132 -4.02 2.18 -7.67
CA GLN A 132 -5.30 2.19 -6.96
C GLN A 132 -5.87 3.60 -6.77
N GLN A 133 -5.05 4.57 -6.38
CA GLN A 133 -5.48 5.96 -6.20
C GLN A 133 -6.03 6.52 -7.52
N ASN A 134 -5.41 6.19 -8.64
CA ASN A 134 -5.88 6.59 -9.96
C ASN A 134 -7.26 6.00 -10.31
N HIS A 135 -7.50 4.74 -9.96
CA HIS A 135 -8.81 4.12 -10.16
C HIS A 135 -9.89 4.71 -9.25
N LYS A 136 -9.54 5.04 -7.99
CA LYS A 136 -10.44 5.73 -7.06
C LYS A 136 -10.78 7.14 -7.57
N ALA A 137 -9.77 7.91 -7.96
CA ALA A 137 -9.94 9.30 -8.42
C ALA A 137 -10.77 9.38 -9.70
N SER A 138 -10.62 8.42 -10.62
CA SER A 138 -11.39 8.33 -11.87
C SER A 138 -12.81 7.81 -11.66
N GLN A 139 -13.29 7.60 -10.44
CA GLN A 139 -14.61 7.06 -10.07
C GLN A 139 -14.98 5.74 -10.80
N ARG A 140 -13.99 4.99 -11.25
CA ARG A 140 -14.18 3.69 -11.92
C ARG A 140 -14.37 2.58 -10.89
N ILE A 141 -15.44 2.67 -10.09
CA ILE A 141 -15.73 1.82 -8.93
C ILE A 141 -15.59 0.34 -9.27
N LYS A 142 -16.16 -0.13 -10.40
CA LYS A 142 -16.10 -1.54 -10.78
C LYS A 142 -14.67 -2.05 -11.00
N ARG A 143 -13.82 -1.26 -11.69
CA ARG A 143 -12.41 -1.64 -11.92
C ARG A 143 -11.60 -1.60 -10.63
N TYR A 144 -11.82 -0.57 -9.83
CA TYR A 144 -11.20 -0.47 -8.50
C TYR A 144 -11.55 -1.68 -7.64
N SER A 145 -12.86 -2.01 -7.51
CA SER A 145 -13.32 -3.13 -6.70
C SER A 145 -12.74 -4.47 -7.16
N LEU A 146 -12.68 -4.69 -8.47
CA LEU A 146 -12.16 -5.93 -9.02
C LEU A 146 -10.65 -6.09 -8.76
N VAL A 147 -9.87 -5.05 -9.00
CA VAL A 147 -8.42 -5.05 -8.74
C VAL A 147 -8.13 -5.21 -7.24
N GLU A 148 -8.91 -4.54 -6.39
CA GLU A 148 -8.74 -4.62 -4.94
C GLU A 148 -9.07 -6.01 -4.40
N ILE A 149 -10.18 -6.62 -4.85
CA ILE A 149 -10.54 -7.98 -4.46
C ILE A 149 -9.46 -8.97 -4.92
N TRP A 150 -8.98 -8.86 -6.16
CA TRP A 150 -7.89 -9.68 -6.65
C TRP A 150 -6.60 -9.54 -5.83
N ARG A 151 -6.24 -8.31 -5.45
CA ARG A 151 -5.08 -8.05 -4.62
C ARG A 151 -5.23 -8.68 -3.24
N LEU A 152 -6.40 -8.51 -2.61
CA LEU A 152 -6.68 -9.02 -1.27
C LEU A 152 -6.70 -10.56 -1.25
N VAL A 153 -7.46 -11.17 -2.17
CA VAL A 153 -7.57 -12.63 -2.26
C VAL A 153 -6.26 -13.26 -2.71
N GLY A 154 -5.61 -12.68 -3.73
CA GLY A 154 -4.30 -13.16 -4.20
C GLY A 154 -3.23 -13.05 -3.13
N GLY A 155 -3.18 -11.96 -2.40
CA GLY A 155 -2.26 -11.78 -1.27
C GLY A 155 -2.50 -12.78 -0.14
N PHE A 156 -3.76 -13.10 0.16
CA PHE A 156 -4.12 -14.10 1.15
C PHE A 156 -3.72 -15.52 0.71
N VAL A 157 -4.05 -15.92 -0.52
CA VAL A 157 -3.76 -17.27 -1.05
C VAL A 157 -2.27 -17.54 -1.21
N VAL A 158 -1.49 -16.51 -1.59
CA VAL A 158 -0.02 -16.66 -1.74
C VAL A 158 0.70 -16.55 -0.41
N GLY A 159 0.11 -15.86 0.57
CA GLY A 159 0.72 -15.63 1.88
C GLY A 159 0.42 -16.72 2.93
N THR A 160 -0.56 -17.59 2.66
CA THR A 160 -0.91 -18.76 3.49
C THR A 160 -0.40 -20.05 2.87
#